data_73df6d562985c8c4eb3664d5b6354a5d
#
_entry.id   73df6d562985c8c4eb3664d5b6354a5d
#
_cell.length_a   1.000
_cell.length_b   1.000
_cell.length_c   1.000
_cell.angle_alpha   90.00
_cell.angle_beta   90.00
_cell.angle_gamma   90.00
#
_symmetry.space_group_name_H-M   'P 1'
#
loop_
_entity.id
_entity.type
_entity.pdbx_description
1 polymer ?
#
loop_
_entity_poly.entity_id
_entity_poly.type
_entity_poly.pdbx_seq_one_letter_code
_entity_poly.pdbx_strand_id
1 'polypeptide(L)'
;MKTKLLTLAAFVAVAFNIAQARAETCESGKLVTGNNGHVYCQSNNAMNWWSAYTWCEGQGRHLASMYELCSDWDGSTGSKKCANQNGSFNDAGWTSTAFQGNNAFRAYSSGSVDTTNRSSPQRAICY
;
A
#
# COMPACT_ATOMS: atom_id res chain seq x y z
N MET A 1 43.90 -21.11 -10.38
CA MET A 1 43.09 -21.25 -9.17
C MET A 1 42.61 -19.92 -8.56
N LYS A 2 43.25 -18.81 -8.85
CA LYS A 2 42.84 -17.50 -8.34
C LYS A 2 41.64 -16.86 -9.07
N THR A 3 41.26 -17.36 -10.24
CA THR A 3 40.14 -16.81 -11.05
C THR A 3 38.76 -17.30 -10.65
N LYS A 4 38.63 -18.36 -9.85
CA LYS A 4 37.33 -18.90 -9.42
C LYS A 4 36.69 -18.17 -8.24
N LEU A 5 37.43 -17.43 -7.44
CA LEU A 5 36.92 -16.68 -6.29
C LEU A 5 36.33 -15.32 -6.65
N LEU A 6 36.78 -14.72 -7.75
CA LEU A 6 36.28 -13.42 -8.22
C LEU A 6 34.88 -13.51 -8.87
N THR A 7 34.51 -14.68 -9.43
CA THR A 7 33.23 -14.89 -10.09
C THR A 7 32.07 -15.04 -9.08
N LEU A 8 32.31 -15.54 -7.88
CA LEU A 8 31.28 -15.71 -6.85
C LEU A 8 30.88 -14.38 -6.19
N ALA A 9 31.80 -13.45 -5.98
CA ALA A 9 31.53 -12.15 -5.37
C ALA A 9 30.70 -11.25 -6.30
N ALA A 10 30.89 -11.33 -7.62
CA ALA A 10 30.09 -10.59 -8.60
C ALA A 10 28.64 -11.09 -8.69
N PHE A 11 28.41 -12.39 -8.47
CA PHE A 11 27.07 -12.99 -8.52
C PHE A 11 26.20 -12.57 -7.33
N VAL A 12 26.76 -12.45 -6.15
CA VAL A 12 26.04 -12.00 -4.94
C VAL A 12 25.64 -10.52 -5.03
N ALA A 13 26.49 -9.66 -5.62
CA ALA A 13 26.20 -8.24 -5.80
C ALA A 13 25.02 -8.01 -6.78
N VAL A 14 24.91 -8.81 -7.85
CA VAL A 14 23.83 -8.71 -8.84
C VAL A 14 22.48 -9.14 -8.23
N ALA A 15 22.43 -10.20 -7.43
CA ALA A 15 21.22 -10.66 -6.76
C ALA A 15 20.69 -9.64 -5.75
N PHE A 16 21.56 -8.92 -5.06
CA PHE A 16 21.17 -7.87 -4.10
C PHE A 16 20.56 -6.66 -4.80
N ASN A 17 21.09 -6.23 -5.93
CA ASN A 17 20.55 -5.10 -6.71
C ASN A 17 19.18 -5.39 -7.30
N ILE A 18 18.90 -6.62 -7.72
CA ILE A 18 17.58 -7.03 -8.24
C ILE A 18 16.52 -6.98 -7.14
N ALA A 19 16.84 -7.35 -5.90
CA ALA A 19 15.91 -7.31 -4.77
C ALA A 19 15.53 -5.86 -4.39
N GLN A 20 16.44 -4.89 -4.49
CA GLN A 20 16.15 -3.47 -4.23
C GLN A 20 15.28 -2.82 -5.31
N ALA A 21 15.44 -3.20 -6.58
CA ALA A 21 14.68 -2.63 -7.68
C ALA A 21 13.17 -2.97 -7.63
N ARG A 22 12.76 -4.06 -6.95
CA ARG A 22 11.36 -4.48 -6.84
C ARG A 22 10.51 -3.59 -5.93
N ALA A 23 11.11 -2.84 -4.99
CA ALA A 23 10.39 -2.02 -4.01
C ALA A 23 9.82 -0.72 -4.61
N GLU A 24 10.23 -0.35 -5.83
CA GLU A 24 9.91 0.95 -6.44
C GLU A 24 8.90 0.88 -7.59
N THR A 25 8.29 -0.29 -7.85
CA THR A 25 7.33 -0.45 -8.95
C THR A 25 5.89 -0.48 -8.44
N CYS A 26 4.99 0.09 -9.23
CA CYS A 26 3.55 0.11 -8.97
C CYS A 26 2.82 0.05 -10.32
N GLU A 27 2.65 -1.17 -10.86
CA GLU A 27 2.02 -1.38 -12.17
C GLU A 27 0.52 -1.11 -12.11
N SER A 28 0.00 -0.36 -13.10
CA SER A 28 -1.41 0.06 -13.16
C SER A 28 -1.86 0.85 -11.94
N GLY A 29 -0.94 1.56 -11.36
CA GLY A 29 -1.14 2.43 -10.22
C GLY A 29 -0.11 3.54 -10.19
N LYS A 30 -0.02 4.22 -9.07
CA LYS A 30 1.01 5.23 -8.83
C LYS A 30 1.64 5.05 -7.46
N LEU A 31 2.92 5.38 -7.36
CA LEU A 31 3.61 5.48 -6.08
C LEU A 31 3.20 6.80 -5.41
N VAL A 32 2.83 6.73 -4.14
CA VAL A 32 2.42 7.87 -3.33
C VAL A 32 3.25 7.88 -2.05
N THR A 33 3.90 9.01 -1.78
CA THR A 33 4.61 9.20 -0.52
C THR A 33 3.65 9.81 0.49
N GLY A 34 3.41 9.12 1.59
CA GLY A 34 2.60 9.63 2.69
C GLY A 34 3.35 10.68 3.51
N ASN A 35 2.62 11.37 4.39
CA ASN A 35 3.23 12.35 5.30
C ASN A 35 4.20 11.72 6.30
N ASN A 36 4.08 10.40 6.53
CA ASN A 36 5.03 9.64 7.36
C ASN A 36 6.33 9.27 6.62
N GLY A 37 6.48 9.65 5.35
CA GLY A 37 7.65 9.36 4.53
C GLY A 37 7.65 7.97 3.89
N HIS A 38 6.69 7.11 4.19
CA HIS A 38 6.58 5.79 3.54
C HIS A 38 5.96 5.91 2.15
N VAL A 39 6.39 5.02 1.26
CA VAL A 39 5.90 4.98 -0.13
C VAL A 39 4.86 3.87 -0.26
N TYR A 40 3.70 4.24 -0.77
CA TYR A 40 2.56 3.35 -1.01
C TYR A 40 2.33 3.20 -2.50
N CYS A 41 1.70 2.10 -2.89
CA CYS A 41 1.25 1.87 -4.26
C CYS A 41 -0.28 1.94 -4.28
N GLN A 42 -0.84 2.95 -4.94
CA GLN A 42 -2.29 3.11 -5.06
C GLN A 42 -2.74 2.72 -6.46
N SER A 43 -3.78 1.89 -6.57
CA SER A 43 -4.31 1.47 -7.87
C SER A 43 -4.95 2.65 -8.62
N ASN A 44 -4.85 2.64 -9.95
CA ASN A 44 -5.53 3.61 -10.81
C ASN A 44 -7.04 3.38 -10.84
N ASN A 45 -7.45 2.12 -10.75
CA ASN A 45 -8.86 1.72 -10.82
C ASN A 45 -9.40 1.39 -9.44
N ALA A 46 -10.70 1.65 -9.26
CA ALA A 46 -11.45 1.22 -8.09
C ALA A 46 -11.85 -0.26 -8.26
N MET A 47 -11.88 -0.98 -7.15
CA MET A 47 -12.23 -2.40 -7.11
C MET A 47 -12.82 -2.75 -5.75
N ASN A 48 -13.48 -3.90 -5.64
CA ASN A 48 -13.97 -4.36 -4.36
C ASN A 48 -12.80 -4.74 -3.42
N TRP A 49 -13.10 -4.90 -2.14
CA TRP A 49 -12.08 -5.14 -1.12
C TRP A 49 -11.23 -6.39 -1.37
N TRP A 50 -11.87 -7.49 -1.79
CA TRP A 50 -11.16 -8.75 -2.05
C TRP A 50 -10.22 -8.63 -3.25
N SER A 51 -10.67 -7.95 -4.31
CA SER A 51 -9.84 -7.65 -5.47
C SER A 51 -8.67 -6.74 -5.13
N ALA A 52 -8.89 -5.75 -4.25
CA ALA A 52 -7.83 -4.87 -3.77
C ALA A 52 -6.76 -5.64 -3.01
N TYR A 53 -7.18 -6.58 -2.17
CA TYR A 53 -6.28 -7.46 -1.43
C TYR A 53 -5.37 -8.25 -2.36
N THR A 54 -5.97 -8.92 -3.34
CA THR A 54 -5.25 -9.73 -4.34
C THR A 54 -4.38 -8.86 -5.25
N TRP A 55 -4.87 -7.68 -5.62
CA TRP A 55 -4.11 -6.76 -6.47
C TRP A 55 -2.83 -6.29 -5.79
N CYS A 56 -2.88 -5.96 -4.50
CA CYS A 56 -1.68 -5.58 -3.73
C CYS A 56 -0.67 -6.74 -3.66
N GLU A 57 -1.13 -7.96 -3.45
CA GLU A 57 -0.26 -9.14 -3.46
C GLU A 57 0.42 -9.32 -4.82
N GLY A 58 -0.29 -9.08 -5.91
CA GLY A 58 0.25 -9.10 -7.26
C GLY A 58 1.32 -8.05 -7.52
N GLN A 59 1.34 -6.97 -6.74
CA GLN A 59 2.38 -5.93 -6.77
C GLN A 59 3.60 -6.29 -5.91
N GLY A 60 3.63 -7.47 -5.28
CA GLY A 60 4.66 -7.84 -4.31
C GLY A 60 4.54 -7.06 -3.00
N ARG A 61 3.35 -6.60 -2.68
CA ARG A 61 3.02 -5.79 -1.50
C ARG A 61 1.85 -6.42 -0.77
N HIS A 62 1.29 -5.73 0.21
CA HIS A 62 0.03 -6.11 0.85
C HIS A 62 -0.89 -4.89 0.96
N LEU A 63 -2.18 -5.12 1.08
CA LEU A 63 -3.15 -4.07 1.34
C LEU A 63 -2.82 -3.44 2.70
N ALA A 64 -2.55 -2.13 2.73
CA ALA A 64 -2.12 -1.44 3.94
C ALA A 64 -3.19 -1.52 5.03
N SER A 65 -2.80 -1.81 6.26
CA SER A 65 -3.69 -1.67 7.41
C SER A 65 -3.87 -0.20 7.76
N MET A 66 -4.92 0.12 8.53
CA MET A 66 -5.11 1.48 9.02
C MET A 66 -3.91 1.96 9.84
N TYR A 67 -3.31 1.11 10.66
CA TYR A 67 -2.15 1.48 11.48
C TYR A 67 -0.86 1.62 10.68
N GLU A 68 -0.69 0.85 9.62
CA GLU A 68 0.42 1.04 8.68
C GLU A 68 0.29 2.37 7.92
N LEU A 69 -0.93 2.73 7.55
CA LEU A 69 -1.20 3.99 6.85
C LEU A 69 -1.17 5.18 7.82
N CYS A 70 -1.72 5.03 9.03
CA CYS A 70 -1.88 6.08 10.03
C CYS A 70 -1.54 5.52 11.40
N SER A 71 -0.27 5.63 11.81
CA SER A 71 0.24 5.04 13.04
C SER A 71 -0.41 5.60 14.32
N ASP A 72 -0.94 6.82 14.26
CA ASP A 72 -1.63 7.51 15.37
C ASP A 72 -3.16 7.40 15.31
N TRP A 73 -3.68 6.56 14.41
CA TRP A 73 -5.12 6.36 14.28
C TRP A 73 -5.72 5.83 15.59
N ASP A 74 -6.80 6.47 16.05
CA ASP A 74 -7.47 6.15 17.32
C ASP A 74 -8.53 5.07 17.24
N GLY A 75 -8.68 4.43 16.07
CA GLY A 75 -9.66 3.37 15.84
C GLY A 75 -11.05 3.87 15.46
N SER A 76 -11.26 5.18 15.34
CA SER A 76 -12.56 5.77 15.07
C SER A 76 -12.68 6.32 13.64
N THR A 77 -13.91 6.59 13.22
CA THR A 77 -14.23 7.24 11.95
C THR A 77 -14.42 8.75 12.14
N GLY A 78 -14.28 9.50 11.06
CA GLY A 78 -14.49 10.94 11.04
C GLY A 78 -13.44 11.70 10.27
N SER A 79 -13.52 13.02 10.35
CA SER A 79 -12.57 13.93 9.69
C SER A 79 -11.22 13.91 10.40
N LYS A 80 -10.15 14.08 9.63
CA LYS A 80 -8.76 14.23 10.15
C LYS A 80 -8.28 13.06 11.04
N LYS A 81 -8.80 11.87 10.81
CA LYS A 81 -8.40 10.67 11.57
C LYS A 81 -7.12 10.03 11.03
N CYS A 82 -6.71 10.37 9.83
CA CYS A 82 -5.52 9.84 9.17
C CYS A 82 -4.65 10.98 8.65
N ALA A 83 -3.79 11.52 9.50
CA ALA A 83 -2.91 12.66 9.17
C ALA A 83 -1.88 12.31 8.08
N ASN A 84 -1.63 11.02 7.82
CA ASN A 84 -0.72 10.58 6.77
C ASN A 84 -1.28 10.78 5.37
N GLN A 85 -2.59 10.80 5.22
CA GLN A 85 -3.22 11.07 3.93
C GLN A 85 -2.98 12.52 3.51
N ASN A 86 -2.67 12.71 2.24
CA ASN A 86 -2.46 14.03 1.64
C ASN A 86 -3.04 14.06 0.23
N GLY A 87 -3.03 15.22 -0.41
CA GLY A 87 -3.57 15.41 -1.74
C GLY A 87 -2.89 14.59 -2.85
N SER A 88 -1.81 13.88 -2.58
CA SER A 88 -1.16 12.98 -3.54
C SER A 88 -1.90 11.65 -3.69
N PHE A 89 -2.62 11.21 -2.65
CA PHE A 89 -3.52 10.06 -2.77
C PHE A 89 -4.74 10.46 -3.61
N ASN A 90 -5.23 9.52 -4.41
CA ASN A 90 -6.44 9.75 -5.19
C ASN A 90 -7.65 9.29 -4.38
N ASP A 91 -8.59 10.22 -4.13
CA ASP A 91 -9.90 9.91 -3.58
C ASP A 91 -9.86 9.03 -2.32
N ALA A 92 -10.70 7.99 -2.25
CA ALA A 92 -10.72 7.06 -1.14
C ALA A 92 -10.03 5.75 -1.52
N GLY A 93 -9.34 5.15 -0.55
CA GLY A 93 -8.66 3.87 -0.74
C GLY A 93 -9.00 2.85 0.33
N TRP A 94 -9.10 1.58 -0.08
CA TRP A 94 -9.25 0.45 0.81
C TRP A 94 -8.03 0.26 1.70
N THR A 95 -8.29 -0.06 2.96
CA THR A 95 -7.29 -0.65 3.86
C THR A 95 -7.63 -2.09 4.17
N SER A 96 -6.68 -2.86 4.70
CA SER A 96 -6.91 -4.26 5.11
C SER A 96 -7.67 -4.37 6.43
N THR A 97 -7.87 -3.27 7.15
CA THR A 97 -8.52 -3.29 8.47
C THR A 97 -10.01 -3.51 8.31
N ALA A 98 -10.48 -4.63 8.83
CA ALA A 98 -11.88 -5.02 8.78
C ALA A 98 -12.71 -4.30 9.85
N PHE A 99 -13.98 -4.17 9.57
CA PHE A 99 -15.00 -3.68 10.49
C PHE A 99 -16.15 -4.68 10.55
N GLN A 100 -17.14 -4.43 11.41
CA GLN A 100 -18.26 -5.34 11.65
C GLN A 100 -18.98 -5.76 10.37
N GLY A 101 -19.42 -7.00 10.31
CA GLY A 101 -20.11 -7.58 9.16
C GLY A 101 -19.23 -7.61 7.92
N ASN A 102 -19.76 -7.14 6.79
CA ASN A 102 -19.06 -7.10 5.50
C ASN A 102 -18.39 -5.75 5.22
N ASN A 103 -18.05 -4.97 6.24
CA ASN A 103 -17.45 -3.66 6.10
C ASN A 103 -15.95 -3.69 6.34
N ALA A 104 -15.24 -2.74 5.74
CA ALA A 104 -13.83 -2.47 5.99
C ALA A 104 -13.59 -0.98 6.03
N PHE A 105 -12.48 -0.57 6.63
CA PHE A 105 -12.08 0.83 6.70
C PHE A 105 -11.49 1.30 5.39
N ARG A 106 -11.84 2.51 4.99
CA ARG A 106 -11.21 3.25 3.89
C ARG A 106 -10.75 4.60 4.38
N ALA A 107 -9.70 5.10 3.75
CA ALA A 107 -9.13 6.40 4.05
C ALA A 107 -9.21 7.31 2.83
N TYR A 108 -9.56 8.56 3.04
CA TYR A 108 -9.67 9.58 1.99
C TYR A 108 -8.40 10.44 1.92
N SER A 109 -8.16 11.02 0.75
CA SER A 109 -7.06 11.97 0.55
C SER A 109 -7.15 13.20 1.47
N SER A 110 -8.34 13.51 1.98
CA SER A 110 -8.56 14.58 2.96
C SER A 110 -8.13 14.24 4.38
N GLY A 111 -7.79 12.98 4.65
CA GLY A 111 -7.52 12.48 5.99
C GLY A 111 -8.72 11.96 6.74
N SER A 112 -9.90 11.98 6.13
CA SER A 112 -11.10 11.38 6.70
C SER A 112 -11.03 9.86 6.62
N VAL A 113 -11.66 9.19 7.57
CA VAL A 113 -11.76 7.72 7.66
C VAL A 113 -13.21 7.34 7.88
N ASP A 114 -13.70 6.40 7.11
CA ASP A 114 -15.00 5.79 7.33
C ASP A 114 -14.97 4.29 7.03
N THR A 115 -16.12 3.65 7.15
CA THR A 115 -16.30 2.24 6.79
C THR A 115 -17.34 2.14 5.68
N THR A 116 -17.17 1.15 4.81
CA THR A 116 -18.15 0.85 3.79
C THR A 116 -18.16 -0.64 3.48
N ASN A 117 -19.18 -1.09 2.78
CA ASN A 117 -19.33 -2.48 2.38
C ASN A 117 -18.17 -2.89 1.48
N ARG A 118 -17.61 -4.07 1.71
CA ARG A 118 -16.45 -4.60 0.96
C ARG A 118 -16.72 -4.82 -0.52
N SER A 119 -17.97 -4.90 -0.94
CA SER A 119 -18.33 -4.97 -2.36
C SER A 119 -18.33 -3.62 -3.06
N SER A 120 -18.24 -2.51 -2.33
CA SER A 120 -18.12 -1.16 -2.90
C SER A 120 -16.79 -0.98 -3.61
N PRO A 121 -16.74 -0.24 -4.75
CA PRO A 121 -15.49 0.00 -5.45
C PRO A 121 -14.69 1.14 -4.81
N GLN A 122 -13.47 0.85 -4.41
CA GLN A 122 -12.48 1.82 -3.92
C GLN A 122 -11.10 1.47 -4.52
N ARG A 123 -10.19 2.41 -4.56
CA ARG A 123 -8.81 2.12 -4.95
C ARG A 123 -8.10 1.33 -3.85
N ALA A 124 -7.16 0.48 -4.25
CA ALA A 124 -6.31 -0.23 -3.29
C ALA A 124 -5.16 0.67 -2.85
N ILE A 125 -4.82 0.66 -1.56
CA ILE A 125 -3.61 1.30 -1.02
C ILE A 125 -2.72 0.17 -0.51
N CYS A 126 -1.61 -0.05 -1.19
CA CYS A 126 -0.66 -1.12 -0.88
C CYS A 126 0.58 -0.58 -0.17
N TYR A 127 1.09 -1.38 0.77
CA TYR A 127 2.31 -1.08 1.53
C TYR A 127 3.41 -2.11 1.34
#